data_e91706e618fb6353e8b778cfbe741384
#
_entry.id   e91706e618fb6353e8b778cfbe741384
#
_cell.length_a   1.000
_cell.length_b   1.000
_cell.length_c   1.000
_cell.angle_alpha   90.00
_cell.angle_beta   90.00
_cell.angle_gamma   90.00
#
_symmetry.space_group_name_H-M   'P 1'
#
loop_
_entity.id
_entity.type
_entity.pdbx_description
1 polymer ?
#
loop_
_entity_poly.entity_id
_entity_poly.type
_entity_poly.pdbx_seq_one_letter_code
_entity_poly.pdbx_strand_id
1 'polypeptide(L)'
;MSLDDLIDTITKPPRKERDSLTEVLRKLDEIERILNQLVNGSGSRASNYDRTCEELFGKLYTMSSTNITKTRPNLVAFEVTGGKYLVLHKDTYNYMKLIFEIYRNEDEILKHLDISHTTLFNILKREGLIYYDAEKKRYTFV
;
A
#
# COMPACT_ATOMS: atom_id res chain seq x y z
N MET A 1 -15.19 46.60 19.49
CA MET A 1 -14.06 46.28 18.61
C MET A 1 -14.12 47.18 17.39
N SER A 2 -13.11 47.98 17.14
CA SER A 2 -13.06 48.80 15.94
C SER A 2 -12.66 47.95 14.73
N LEU A 3 -13.02 48.39 13.54
CA LEU A 3 -12.67 47.71 12.30
C LEU A 3 -11.13 47.65 12.12
N ASP A 4 -10.42 48.67 12.59
CA ASP A 4 -8.95 48.72 12.57
C ASP A 4 -8.32 47.65 13.44
N ASP A 5 -8.88 47.33 14.59
CA ASP A 5 -8.40 46.26 15.47
C ASP A 5 -8.58 44.88 14.79
N LEU A 6 -9.68 44.69 14.07
CA LEU A 6 -9.92 43.47 13.28
C LEU A 6 -8.92 43.34 12.15
N ILE A 7 -8.65 44.42 11.42
CA ILE A 7 -7.69 44.42 10.32
C ILE A 7 -6.28 44.14 10.83
N ASP A 8 -5.88 44.74 11.94
CA ASP A 8 -4.58 44.49 12.56
C ASP A 8 -4.45 43.04 13.04
N THR A 9 -5.53 42.45 13.54
CA THR A 9 -5.55 41.04 13.94
C THR A 9 -5.39 40.11 12.74
N ILE A 10 -5.99 40.45 11.59
CA ILE A 10 -5.92 39.65 10.38
C ILE A 10 -4.59 39.83 9.63
N THR A 11 -4.12 41.10 9.50
CA THR A 11 -2.91 41.45 8.73
C THR A 11 -1.62 41.32 9.51
N LYS A 12 -1.69 41.45 10.83
CA LYS A 12 -0.54 41.30 11.72
C LYS A 12 -0.89 40.35 12.84
N PRO A 13 -0.68 39.05 12.61
CA PRO A 13 -0.95 38.03 13.63
C PRO A 13 -0.14 38.34 14.90
N PRO A 14 -0.68 38.02 16.08
CA PRO A 14 0.04 38.19 17.33
C PRO A 14 1.39 37.49 17.30
N ARG A 15 2.35 38.03 18.06
CA ARG A 15 3.71 37.51 18.11
C ARG A 15 3.77 36.01 18.39
N LYS A 16 2.84 35.49 19.20
CA LYS A 16 2.73 34.07 19.49
C LYS A 16 2.35 33.22 18.26
N GLU A 17 1.49 33.73 17.38
CA GLU A 17 1.11 33.04 16.16
C GLU A 17 2.25 32.98 15.15
N ARG A 18 3.06 34.07 15.08
CA ARG A 18 4.26 34.09 14.24
C ARG A 18 5.28 33.06 14.70
N ASP A 19 5.50 32.98 16.01
CA ASP A 19 6.42 32.03 16.60
C ASP A 19 5.92 30.60 16.40
N SER A 20 4.59 30.35 16.49
CA SER A 20 3.98 29.08 16.21
C SER A 20 4.11 28.67 14.75
N LEU A 21 3.89 29.59 13.81
CA LEU A 21 4.08 29.35 12.38
C LEU A 21 5.53 29.04 12.04
N THR A 22 6.47 29.78 12.59
CA THR A 22 7.90 29.55 12.40
C THR A 22 8.29 28.17 12.95
N GLU A 23 7.75 27.80 14.10
CA GLU A 23 7.98 26.49 14.71
C GLU A 23 7.40 25.36 13.87
N VAL A 24 6.18 25.52 13.34
CA VAL A 24 5.55 24.54 12.44
C VAL A 24 6.36 24.37 11.16
N LEU A 25 6.80 25.46 10.54
CA LEU A 25 7.64 25.41 9.34
C LEU A 25 8.96 24.71 9.61
N ARG A 26 9.58 24.98 10.75
CA ARG A 26 10.82 24.31 11.18
C ARG A 26 10.60 22.81 11.36
N LYS A 27 9.49 22.41 11.97
CA LYS A 27 9.14 20.99 12.15
C LYS A 27 8.87 20.31 10.81
N LEU A 28 8.22 20.98 9.87
CA LEU A 28 7.99 20.46 8.53
C LEU A 28 9.31 20.26 7.78
N ASP A 29 10.23 21.21 7.84
CA ASP A 29 11.56 21.10 7.24
C ASP A 29 12.34 19.93 7.86
N GLU A 30 12.24 19.76 9.16
CA GLU A 30 12.89 18.66 9.88
C GLU A 30 12.31 17.30 9.48
N ILE A 31 11.00 17.19 9.34
CA ILE A 31 10.32 15.99 8.87
C ILE A 31 10.76 15.67 7.44
N GLU A 32 10.77 16.66 6.56
CA GLU A 32 11.23 16.49 5.18
C GLU A 32 12.67 15.99 5.11
N ARG A 33 13.55 16.57 5.95
CA ARG A 33 14.95 16.14 6.05
C ARG A 33 15.06 14.68 6.52
N ILE A 34 14.28 14.29 7.52
CA ILE A 34 14.26 12.92 8.03
C ILE A 34 13.77 11.95 6.95
N LEU A 35 12.70 12.30 6.23
CA LEU A 35 12.17 11.52 5.13
C LEU A 35 13.21 11.35 4.01
N ASN A 36 13.91 12.42 3.64
CA ASN A 36 14.97 12.38 2.64
C ASN A 36 16.14 11.50 3.10
N GLN A 37 16.51 11.56 4.37
CA GLN A 37 17.53 10.69 4.94
C GLN A 37 17.11 9.22 4.91
N LEU A 38 15.86 8.92 5.22
CA LEU A 38 15.32 7.56 5.14
C LEU A 38 15.34 7.03 3.71
N VAL A 39 14.91 7.85 2.74
CA VAL A 39 14.92 7.49 1.33
C VAL A 39 16.35 7.29 0.82
N ASN A 40 17.26 8.21 1.12
CA ASN A 40 18.65 8.13 0.67
C ASN A 40 19.47 7.11 1.46
N GLY A 41 19.18 6.96 2.75
CA GLY A 41 19.86 6.01 3.62
C GLY A 41 19.49 4.56 3.31
N SER A 42 18.24 4.28 2.95
CA SER A 42 17.83 2.95 2.54
C SER A 42 18.38 2.58 1.16
N GLY A 43 18.63 3.56 0.29
CA GLY A 43 19.25 3.32 -1.02
C GLY A 43 20.66 2.77 -0.96
N SER A 44 21.43 3.11 0.09
CA SER A 44 22.80 2.61 0.29
C SER A 44 22.86 1.19 0.85
N ARG A 45 21.75 0.71 1.40
CA ARG A 45 21.60 -0.65 1.94
C ARG A 45 20.61 -1.47 1.12
N ALA A 46 20.55 -1.22 -0.19
CA ALA A 46 19.60 -1.91 -1.06
C ALA A 46 19.73 -3.42 -0.93
N SER A 47 19.01 -3.99 0.03
CA SER A 47 18.76 -5.41 0.10
C SER A 47 17.64 -5.74 -0.89
N ASN A 48 17.50 -7.00 -1.28
CA ASN A 48 16.38 -7.49 -2.10
C ASN A 48 15.01 -7.07 -1.57
N TYR A 49 14.96 -6.73 -0.33
CA TYR A 49 13.83 -6.30 0.48
C TYR A 49 13.31 -4.91 0.09
N ASP A 50 14.18 -3.90 -0.02
CA ASP A 50 13.77 -2.55 -0.43
C ASP A 50 13.36 -2.51 -1.90
N ARG A 51 14.01 -3.31 -2.74
CA ARG A 51 13.64 -3.47 -4.13
C ARG A 51 12.22 -4.04 -4.27
N THR A 52 11.86 -5.01 -3.45
CA THR A 52 10.51 -5.60 -3.46
C THR A 52 9.46 -4.56 -3.09
N CYS A 53 9.74 -3.70 -2.12
CA CYS A 53 8.83 -2.62 -1.76
C CYS A 53 8.68 -1.58 -2.87
N GLU A 54 9.76 -1.23 -3.56
CA GLU A 54 9.71 -0.35 -4.71
C GLU A 54 8.88 -0.97 -5.86
N GLU A 55 9.06 -2.25 -6.10
CA GLU A 55 8.30 -2.97 -7.12
C GLU A 55 6.80 -3.05 -6.79
N LEU A 56 6.46 -3.15 -5.50
CA LEU A 56 5.06 -3.12 -5.05
C LEU A 56 4.45 -1.73 -5.12
N PHE A 57 5.28 -0.68 -5.17
CA PHE A 57 4.77 0.68 -5.26
C PHE A 57 4.08 0.88 -6.62
N GLY A 58 2.80 1.17 -6.60
CA GLY A 58 2.00 1.32 -7.80
C GLY A 58 1.59 0.01 -8.49
N LYS A 59 1.95 -1.14 -7.92
CA LYS A 59 1.54 -2.47 -8.41
C LYS A 59 0.86 -3.25 -7.29
N LEU A 60 -0.04 -4.14 -7.66
CA LEU A 60 -0.74 -4.97 -6.68
C LEU A 60 0.08 -6.16 -6.20
N TYR A 61 1.05 -6.60 -6.98
CA TYR A 61 1.84 -7.79 -6.68
C TYR A 61 3.24 -7.66 -7.26
N THR A 62 4.14 -8.47 -6.76
CA THR A 62 5.48 -8.67 -7.32
C THR A 62 5.93 -10.11 -7.08
N MET A 63 6.96 -10.53 -7.81
CA MET A 63 7.57 -11.85 -7.64
C MET A 63 8.89 -11.70 -6.90
N SER A 64 9.11 -12.51 -5.88
CA SER A 64 10.33 -12.51 -5.08
C SER A 64 10.94 -13.89 -5.02
N SER A 65 12.27 -13.95 -4.96
CA SER A 65 12.99 -15.22 -4.76
C SER A 65 13.02 -15.65 -3.30
N THR A 66 12.66 -14.78 -2.37
CA THR A 66 12.66 -15.04 -0.93
C THR A 66 11.33 -14.69 -0.30
N ASN A 67 10.97 -15.42 0.76
CA ASN A 67 9.79 -15.10 1.55
C ASN A 67 10.11 -13.99 2.54
N ILE A 68 9.60 -12.80 2.27
CA ILE A 68 9.84 -11.59 3.06
C ILE A 68 8.76 -11.31 4.11
N THR A 69 7.74 -12.17 4.22
CA THR A 69 6.62 -11.94 5.16
C THR A 69 7.03 -12.01 6.62
N LYS A 70 8.13 -12.72 6.92
CA LYS A 70 8.66 -12.80 8.28
C LYS A 70 9.11 -11.45 8.83
N THR A 71 9.55 -10.57 7.95
CA THR A 71 10.07 -9.25 8.30
C THR A 71 9.08 -8.13 7.99
N ARG A 72 8.01 -8.43 7.24
CA ARG A 72 6.98 -7.45 6.84
C ARG A 72 5.57 -8.03 7.04
N PRO A 73 4.93 -7.72 8.18
CA PRO A 73 3.60 -8.28 8.49
C PRO A 73 2.48 -7.75 7.59
N ASN A 74 2.71 -6.64 6.86
CA ASN A 74 1.72 -6.07 5.92
C ASN A 74 1.70 -6.77 4.57
N LEU A 75 2.60 -7.72 4.33
CA LEU A 75 2.71 -8.43 3.07
C LEU A 75 2.30 -9.88 3.24
N VAL A 76 1.73 -10.45 2.19
CA VAL A 76 1.39 -11.86 2.10
C VAL A 76 2.20 -12.45 0.95
N ALA A 77 2.79 -13.62 1.16
CA ALA A 77 3.54 -14.31 0.13
C ALA A 77 2.98 -15.72 -0.08
N PHE A 78 2.85 -16.09 -1.35
CA PHE A 78 2.44 -17.44 -1.77
C PHE A 78 3.56 -18.06 -2.57
N GLU A 79 3.93 -19.29 -2.24
CA GLU A 79 4.90 -20.03 -3.01
C GLU A 79 4.30 -20.42 -4.37
N VAL A 80 5.03 -20.12 -5.43
CA VAL A 80 4.62 -20.44 -6.81
C VAL A 80 5.67 -21.30 -7.48
N THR A 81 5.37 -21.77 -8.68
CA THR A 81 6.25 -22.65 -9.45
C THR A 81 7.63 -21.99 -9.66
N GLY A 82 8.69 -22.77 -9.52
CA GLY A 82 10.07 -22.30 -9.72
C GLY A 82 10.77 -21.76 -8.47
N GLY A 83 10.21 -22.03 -7.29
CA GLY A 83 10.82 -21.60 -6.02
C GLY A 83 10.73 -20.09 -5.77
N LYS A 84 9.82 -19.43 -6.46
CA LYS A 84 9.54 -18.00 -6.28
C LYS A 84 8.31 -17.80 -5.40
N TYR A 85 8.15 -16.58 -4.90
CA TYR A 85 7.00 -16.20 -4.10
C TYR A 85 6.26 -15.06 -4.78
N LEU A 86 4.95 -15.19 -4.89
CA LEU A 86 4.07 -14.09 -5.27
C LEU A 86 3.78 -13.28 -4.01
N VAL A 87 4.18 -12.01 -4.01
CA VAL A 87 4.04 -11.11 -2.86
C VAL A 87 3.02 -10.05 -3.17
N LEU A 88 2.07 -9.84 -2.27
CA LEU A 88 1.08 -8.80 -2.38
C LEU A 88 0.81 -8.16 -1.02
N HIS A 89 0.24 -6.97 -1.04
CA HIS A 89 -0.19 -6.31 0.19
C HIS A 89 -1.31 -7.10 0.86
N LYS A 90 -1.29 -7.13 2.18
CA LYS A 90 -2.33 -7.79 2.97
C LYS A 90 -3.71 -7.19 2.68
N ASP A 91 -3.79 -5.89 2.44
CA ASP A 91 -5.02 -5.21 2.08
C ASP A 91 -5.57 -5.69 0.74
N THR A 92 -4.70 -5.91 -0.25
CA THR A 92 -5.08 -6.48 -1.54
C THR A 92 -5.59 -7.91 -1.38
N TYR A 93 -4.92 -8.71 -0.58
CA TYR A 93 -5.34 -10.07 -0.25
C TYR A 93 -6.73 -10.08 0.40
N ASN A 94 -6.95 -9.24 1.40
CA ASN A 94 -8.23 -9.13 2.09
C ASN A 94 -9.34 -8.64 1.16
N TYR A 95 -9.03 -7.70 0.28
CA TYR A 95 -9.95 -7.21 -0.73
C TYR A 95 -10.38 -8.32 -1.69
N MET A 96 -9.44 -9.11 -2.19
CA MET A 96 -9.74 -10.24 -3.07
C MET A 96 -10.58 -11.30 -2.37
N LYS A 97 -10.31 -11.59 -1.10
CA LYS A 97 -11.12 -12.49 -0.29
C LYS A 97 -12.56 -11.98 -0.17
N LEU A 98 -12.72 -10.69 0.09
CA LEU A 98 -14.04 -10.07 0.21
C LEU A 98 -14.82 -10.16 -1.11
N ILE A 99 -14.16 -9.89 -2.24
CA ILE A 99 -14.76 -10.00 -3.57
C ILE A 99 -15.24 -11.44 -3.82
N PHE A 100 -14.46 -12.43 -3.43
CA PHE A 100 -14.83 -13.84 -3.59
C PHE A 100 -16.01 -14.25 -2.70
N GLU A 101 -16.17 -13.60 -1.55
CA GLU A 101 -17.33 -13.83 -0.68
C GLU A 101 -18.61 -13.20 -1.22
N ILE A 102 -18.51 -12.03 -1.84
CA ILE A 102 -19.64 -11.28 -2.37
C ILE A 102 -20.10 -11.84 -3.73
N TYR A 103 -19.15 -12.07 -4.63
CA TYR A 103 -19.40 -12.51 -5.99
C TYR A 103 -18.98 -13.96 -6.16
N ARG A 104 -19.93 -14.80 -6.55
CA ARG A 104 -19.72 -16.25 -6.55
C ARG A 104 -19.20 -16.81 -7.87
N ASN A 105 -19.54 -16.19 -9.00
CA ASN A 105 -19.07 -16.67 -10.29
C ASN A 105 -18.00 -15.75 -10.88
N GLU A 106 -17.21 -16.31 -11.80
CA GLU A 106 -16.09 -15.62 -12.43
C GLU A 106 -16.54 -14.37 -13.19
N ASP A 107 -17.64 -14.43 -13.91
CA ASP A 107 -18.15 -13.31 -14.69
C ASP A 107 -18.51 -12.12 -13.80
N GLU A 108 -19.13 -12.36 -12.66
CA GLU A 108 -19.46 -11.32 -11.69
C GLU A 108 -18.20 -10.74 -11.05
N ILE A 109 -17.23 -11.59 -10.70
CA ILE A 109 -15.95 -11.15 -10.15
C ILE A 109 -15.23 -10.22 -11.13
N LEU A 110 -15.12 -10.63 -12.38
CA LEU A 110 -14.42 -9.85 -13.41
C LEU A 110 -15.10 -8.52 -13.73
N LYS A 111 -16.42 -8.45 -13.60
CA LYS A 111 -17.16 -7.18 -13.77
C LYS A 111 -16.82 -6.12 -12.71
N HIS A 112 -16.46 -6.57 -11.51
CA HIS A 112 -16.22 -5.69 -10.36
C HIS A 112 -14.75 -5.47 -10.07
N LEU A 113 -13.86 -6.13 -10.81
CA LEU A 113 -12.41 -5.91 -10.72
C LEU A 113 -11.94 -4.93 -11.80
N ASP A 114 -11.02 -4.07 -11.41
CA ASP A 114 -10.31 -3.26 -12.40
C ASP A 114 -9.29 -4.10 -13.17
N ILE A 115 -8.59 -3.49 -14.12
CA ILE A 115 -7.62 -4.19 -14.97
C ILE A 115 -6.50 -4.81 -14.15
N SER A 116 -6.00 -4.10 -13.15
CA SER A 116 -4.90 -4.56 -12.29
C SER A 116 -5.32 -5.77 -11.44
N HIS A 117 -6.50 -5.70 -10.82
CA HIS A 117 -7.03 -6.80 -10.03
C HIS A 117 -7.41 -8.00 -10.89
N THR A 118 -7.90 -7.76 -12.10
CA THR A 118 -8.19 -8.83 -13.08
C THR A 118 -6.93 -9.58 -13.47
N THR A 119 -5.84 -8.86 -13.69
CA THR A 119 -4.52 -9.47 -13.97
C THR A 119 -4.06 -10.32 -12.80
N LEU A 120 -4.19 -9.81 -11.58
CA LEU A 120 -3.86 -10.54 -10.37
C LEU A 120 -4.73 -11.81 -10.23
N PHE A 121 -6.02 -11.69 -10.46
CA PHE A 121 -6.95 -12.84 -10.43
C PHE A 121 -6.51 -13.94 -11.40
N ASN A 122 -6.15 -13.59 -12.62
CA ASN A 122 -5.68 -14.52 -13.62
C ASN A 122 -4.38 -15.21 -13.20
N ILE A 123 -3.46 -14.48 -12.58
CA ILE A 123 -2.21 -15.03 -12.05
C ILE A 123 -2.49 -16.00 -10.91
N LEU A 124 -3.33 -15.62 -9.96
CA LEU A 124 -3.72 -16.48 -8.84
C LEU A 124 -4.34 -17.79 -9.33
N LYS A 125 -5.16 -17.70 -10.34
CA LYS A 125 -5.82 -18.86 -10.96
C LYS A 125 -4.81 -19.75 -11.69
N ARG A 126 -3.92 -19.16 -12.48
CA ARG A 126 -2.87 -19.87 -13.22
C ARG A 126 -1.90 -20.60 -12.30
N GLU A 127 -1.51 -19.97 -11.19
CA GLU A 127 -0.57 -20.55 -10.24
C GLU A 127 -1.24 -21.53 -9.25
N GLY A 128 -2.54 -21.72 -9.35
CA GLY A 128 -3.27 -22.62 -8.47
C GLY A 128 -3.41 -22.12 -7.03
N LEU A 129 -3.32 -20.83 -6.81
CA LEU A 129 -3.43 -20.21 -5.48
C LEU A 129 -4.88 -19.99 -5.08
N ILE A 130 -5.79 -19.98 -6.03
CA ILE A 130 -7.23 -19.93 -5.80
C ILE A 130 -7.91 -21.08 -6.55
N TYR A 131 -9.01 -21.53 -6.02
CA TYR A 131 -9.82 -22.57 -6.66
C TYR A 131 -11.30 -22.29 -6.39
N TYR A 132 -12.16 -22.90 -7.23
CA TYR A 132 -13.60 -22.83 -7.03
C TYR A 132 -14.02 -23.95 -6.08
N ASP A 133 -14.57 -23.59 -4.94
CA ASP A 133 -15.08 -24.53 -3.94
C ASP A 133 -16.55 -24.83 -4.28
N ALA A 134 -16.83 -26.03 -4.73
CA ALA A 134 -18.16 -26.45 -5.11
C ALA A 134 -19.15 -26.53 -3.94
N GLU A 135 -18.65 -26.80 -2.72
CA GLU A 135 -19.50 -26.84 -1.53
C GLU A 135 -19.94 -25.45 -1.11
N LYS A 136 -18.98 -24.51 -1.07
CA LYS A 136 -19.25 -23.11 -0.72
C LYS A 136 -19.79 -22.31 -1.91
N LYS A 137 -19.70 -22.85 -3.12
CA LYS A 137 -20.09 -22.23 -4.39
C LYS A 137 -19.43 -20.87 -4.59
N ARG A 138 -18.14 -20.78 -4.30
CA ARG A 138 -17.34 -19.55 -4.46
C ARG A 138 -15.86 -19.88 -4.64
N TYR A 139 -15.11 -18.89 -5.14
CA TYR A 139 -13.67 -18.99 -5.16
C TYR A 139 -13.08 -18.80 -3.75
N THR A 140 -12.00 -19.48 -3.48
CA THR A 140 -11.29 -19.38 -2.20
C THR A 140 -9.79 -19.56 -2.44
N PHE A 141 -9.00 -18.97 -1.54
CA PHE A 141 -7.56 -19.18 -1.51
C PHE A 141 -7.24 -20.57 -0.96
N VAL A 142 -6.17 -21.12 -1.49
CA VAL A 142 -5.64 -22.41 -1.04
C VAL A 142 -5.16 -22.34 0.40
#